data_93666bdd071b6d56b8a05913065d491d
#
_entry.id   93666bdd071b6d56b8a05913065d491d
#
_cell.length_a   1.000
_cell.length_b   1.000
_cell.length_c   1.000
_cell.angle_alpha   90.00
_cell.angle_beta   90.00
_cell.angle_gamma   90.00
#
_symmetry.space_group_name_H-M   'P 1'
#
loop_
_entity.id
_entity.type
_entity.pdbx_description
1 polymer ?
#
loop_
_entity_poly.entity_id
_entity_poly.type
_entity_poly.pdbx_seq_one_letter_code
_entity_poly.pdbx_strand_id
1 'polypeptide(L)'
;MKILVTCGGQGTKLWPYSRQDQPKQFQPIIGTKSSYQLCIETLLTAYSAEDIYISTKHKFIKYISEQSPEIPLRNYIVEPDMALDRGPGEGLAFMRLSMLFPDEPMFYVQGDMIREPGEKFIEMIQAAEKIVTETGKYITGGVKALEPNMGADYLEVG
;
A
#
# COMPACT_ATOMS: atom_id res chain seq x y z
N MET A 1 9.16 -10.19 7.54
CA MET A 1 8.70 -9.60 6.25
C MET A 1 8.53 -8.10 6.37
N LYS A 2 8.87 -7.32 5.37
CA LYS A 2 8.60 -5.87 5.33
C LYS A 2 7.36 -5.59 4.50
N ILE A 3 6.53 -4.64 4.97
CA ILE A 3 5.30 -4.23 4.30
C ILE A 3 5.53 -2.88 3.65
N LEU A 4 5.33 -2.78 2.34
CA LEU A 4 5.39 -1.52 1.60
C LEU A 4 3.97 -1.04 1.27
N VAL A 5 3.55 0.05 1.87
CA VAL A 5 2.26 0.72 1.58
C VAL A 5 2.51 1.91 0.67
N THR A 6 1.84 1.97 -0.47
CA THR A 6 1.99 3.10 -1.39
C THR A 6 0.83 4.08 -1.30
N CYS A 7 1.15 5.36 -1.16
CA CYS A 7 0.21 6.47 -0.97
C CYS A 7 0.55 7.70 -1.82
N GLY A 8 1.19 7.52 -2.99
CA GLY A 8 1.65 8.63 -3.86
C GLY A 8 0.63 9.16 -4.86
N GLY A 9 -0.49 8.47 -5.07
CA GLY A 9 -1.50 8.80 -6.09
C GLY A 9 -2.24 10.11 -5.85
N GLN A 10 -2.52 10.87 -6.93
CA GLN A 10 -3.26 12.16 -6.83
C GLN A 10 -4.77 11.99 -6.69
N GLY A 11 -5.32 10.81 -6.97
CA GLY A 11 -6.73 10.47 -6.76
C GLY A 11 -7.74 11.25 -7.61
N THR A 12 -7.36 11.76 -8.78
CA THR A 12 -8.19 12.63 -9.64
C THR A 12 -9.52 12.04 -10.09
N LYS A 13 -9.65 10.70 -10.06
CA LYS A 13 -10.86 9.98 -10.48
C LYS A 13 -12.08 10.21 -9.59
N LEU A 14 -11.91 10.73 -8.36
CA LEU A 14 -13.00 10.98 -7.41
C LEU A 14 -13.30 12.47 -7.20
N TRP A 15 -13.00 13.31 -8.17
CA TRP A 15 -13.45 14.71 -8.12
C TRP A 15 -14.97 14.80 -7.97
N PRO A 16 -15.56 15.68 -7.10
CA PRO A 16 -14.90 16.73 -6.32
C PRO A 16 -14.38 16.32 -4.93
N TYR A 17 -14.53 15.06 -4.52
CA TYR A 17 -14.08 14.55 -3.21
C TYR A 17 -12.56 14.51 -3.09
N SER A 18 -11.85 14.24 -4.18
CA SER A 18 -10.38 14.31 -4.22
C SER A 18 -9.91 15.54 -4.97
N ARG A 19 -8.90 16.23 -4.44
CA ARG A 19 -8.22 17.38 -5.03
C ARG A 19 -6.72 17.19 -4.89
N GLN A 20 -5.92 18.05 -5.56
CA GLN A 20 -4.44 17.97 -5.52
C GLN A 20 -3.85 18.05 -4.11
N ASP A 21 -4.49 18.85 -3.25
CA ASP A 21 -4.16 19.07 -1.85
C ASP A 21 -4.92 18.12 -0.89
N GLN A 22 -5.94 17.43 -1.37
CA GLN A 22 -6.77 16.52 -0.59
C GLN A 22 -6.96 15.21 -1.36
N PRO A 23 -5.93 14.35 -1.43
CA PRO A 23 -6.01 13.11 -2.19
C PRO A 23 -6.97 12.11 -1.54
N LYS A 24 -7.62 11.30 -2.38
CA LYS A 24 -8.70 10.38 -1.98
C LYS A 24 -8.35 9.46 -0.81
N GLN A 25 -7.12 8.95 -0.78
CA GLN A 25 -6.67 7.96 0.21
C GLN A 25 -6.63 8.51 1.64
N PHE A 26 -6.59 9.83 1.82
CA PHE A 26 -6.58 10.47 3.13
C PHE A 26 -7.93 11.12 3.51
N GLN A 27 -8.94 10.96 2.66
CA GLN A 27 -10.29 11.47 2.94
C GLN A 27 -11.17 10.37 3.50
N PRO A 28 -12.04 10.68 4.48
CA PRO A 28 -13.02 9.72 5.01
C PRO A 28 -14.14 9.51 4.00
N ILE A 29 -13.95 8.57 3.06
CA ILE A 29 -14.94 8.26 2.01
C ILE A 29 -16.01 7.31 2.55
N ILE A 30 -15.64 6.43 3.47
CA ILE A 30 -16.56 5.48 4.11
C ILE A 30 -16.43 5.64 5.63
N GLY A 31 -17.51 6.07 6.28
CA GLY A 31 -17.51 6.35 7.71
C GLY A 31 -16.63 7.57 8.07
N THR A 32 -15.88 7.48 9.16
CA THR A 32 -15.05 8.56 9.69
C THR A 32 -13.55 8.40 9.40
N LYS A 33 -13.14 7.25 8.88
CA LYS A 33 -11.73 6.93 8.62
C LYS A 33 -11.43 6.94 7.12
N SER A 34 -10.23 7.31 6.77
CA SER A 34 -9.74 7.22 5.40
C SER A 34 -9.39 5.77 5.03
N SER A 35 -9.34 5.45 3.73
CA SER A 35 -8.88 4.12 3.28
C SER A 35 -7.46 3.82 3.72
N TYR A 36 -6.60 4.83 3.78
CA TYR A 36 -5.25 4.72 4.31
C TYR A 36 -5.25 4.30 5.79
N GLN A 37 -6.04 4.97 6.64
CA GLN A 37 -6.15 4.63 8.06
C GLN A 37 -6.63 3.19 8.25
N LEU A 38 -7.68 2.78 7.54
CA LEU A 38 -8.20 1.41 7.60
C LEU A 38 -7.15 0.37 7.16
N CYS A 39 -6.38 0.68 6.12
CA CYS A 39 -5.28 -0.18 5.67
C CYS A 39 -4.22 -0.34 6.75
N ILE A 40 -3.72 0.76 7.33
CA ILE A 40 -2.68 0.72 8.37
C ILE A 40 -3.19 0.01 9.64
N GLU A 41 -4.39 0.33 10.12
CA GLU A 41 -4.99 -0.34 11.28
C GLU A 41 -5.09 -1.85 11.07
N THR A 42 -5.53 -2.28 9.89
CA THR A 42 -5.58 -3.72 9.56
C THR A 42 -4.18 -4.35 9.60
N LEU A 43 -3.17 -3.71 9.02
CA LEU A 43 -1.80 -4.24 9.04
C LEU A 43 -1.22 -4.30 10.46
N LEU A 44 -1.49 -3.30 11.29
CA LEU A 44 -1.02 -3.23 12.68
C LEU A 44 -1.64 -4.31 13.59
N THR A 45 -2.70 -5.00 13.16
CA THR A 45 -3.23 -6.16 13.91
C THR A 45 -2.27 -7.36 13.91
N ALA A 46 -1.36 -7.43 12.94
CA ALA A 46 -0.47 -8.59 12.74
C ALA A 46 1.01 -8.22 12.56
N TYR A 47 1.32 -6.99 12.20
CA TYR A 47 2.68 -6.54 11.91
C TYR A 47 3.08 -5.36 12.78
N SER A 48 4.36 -5.30 13.15
CA SER A 48 4.91 -4.16 13.90
C SER A 48 4.95 -2.90 13.01
N ALA A 49 4.70 -1.74 13.61
CA ALA A 49 4.87 -0.45 12.93
C ALA A 49 6.29 -0.25 12.36
N GLU A 50 7.30 -0.89 12.97
CA GLU A 50 8.70 -0.90 12.52
C GLU A 50 8.91 -1.64 11.19
N ASP A 51 8.00 -2.55 10.84
CA ASP A 51 8.07 -3.35 9.61
C ASP A 51 7.22 -2.77 8.47
N ILE A 52 6.45 -1.70 8.75
CA ILE A 52 5.60 -1.03 7.77
C ILE A 52 6.31 0.20 7.23
N TYR A 53 6.49 0.25 5.91
CA TYR A 53 7.13 1.34 5.17
C TYR A 53 6.11 2.03 4.27
N ILE A 54 6.17 3.35 4.18
CA ILE A 54 5.21 4.14 3.41
C ILE A 54 5.92 4.85 2.26
N SER A 55 5.61 4.48 1.00
CA SER A 55 6.04 5.22 -0.17
C SER A 55 5.03 6.33 -0.47
N THR A 56 5.52 7.57 -0.51
CA THR A 56 4.66 8.74 -0.61
C THR A 56 5.38 9.94 -1.22
N LYS A 57 4.63 11.00 -1.50
CA LYS A 57 5.17 12.31 -1.92
C LYS A 57 5.36 13.23 -0.72
N HIS A 58 6.35 14.12 -0.80
CA HIS A 58 6.67 15.07 0.26
C HIS A 58 5.41 15.81 0.79
N LYS A 59 4.56 16.28 -0.11
CA LYS A 59 3.32 17.01 0.21
C LYS A 59 2.29 16.21 1.02
N PHE A 60 2.41 14.87 1.09
CA PHE A 60 1.49 13.99 1.81
C PHE A 60 2.00 13.51 3.17
N ILE A 61 3.25 13.82 3.52
CA ILE A 61 3.85 13.43 4.80
C ILE A 61 2.99 13.88 5.99
N LYS A 62 2.43 15.10 5.93
CA LYS A 62 1.55 15.61 6.98
C LYS A 62 0.34 14.70 7.22
N TYR A 63 -0.35 14.28 6.17
CA TYR A 63 -1.50 13.37 6.30
C TYR A 63 -1.12 12.04 6.91
N ILE A 64 0.02 11.48 6.48
CA ILE A 64 0.50 10.19 6.99
C ILE A 64 0.85 10.30 8.46
N SER A 65 1.60 11.32 8.87
CA SER A 65 1.99 11.52 10.28
C SER A 65 0.80 11.80 11.20
N GLU A 66 -0.26 12.43 10.70
CA GLU A 66 -1.50 12.68 11.45
C GLU A 66 -2.38 11.42 11.54
N GLN A 67 -2.40 10.59 10.50
CA GLN A 67 -3.30 9.45 10.38
C GLN A 67 -2.70 8.12 10.83
N SER A 68 -1.38 8.04 10.95
CA SER A 68 -0.64 6.87 11.44
C SER A 68 0.60 7.27 12.22
N PRO A 69 0.42 7.94 13.37
CA PRO A 69 1.54 8.41 14.20
C PRO A 69 2.41 7.27 14.73
N GLU A 70 1.92 6.03 14.71
CA GLU A 70 2.65 4.82 15.12
C GLU A 70 3.78 4.47 14.15
N ILE A 71 3.67 4.85 12.85
CA ILE A 71 4.67 4.53 11.85
C ILE A 71 5.85 5.50 11.97
N PRO A 72 7.07 5.01 12.21
CA PRO A 72 8.23 5.88 12.37
C PRO A 72 8.54 6.68 11.11
N LEU A 73 8.95 7.94 11.24
CA LEU A 73 9.32 8.80 10.10
C LEU A 73 10.46 8.20 9.24
N ARG A 74 11.37 7.44 9.84
CA ARG A 74 12.45 6.74 9.11
C ARG A 74 11.94 5.69 8.13
N ASN A 75 10.69 5.23 8.31
CA ASN A 75 10.05 4.26 7.43
C ASN A 75 9.34 4.93 6.23
N TYR A 76 9.44 6.27 6.10
CA TYR A 76 8.86 6.96 4.97
C TYR A 76 9.86 7.00 3.81
N ILE A 77 9.45 6.46 2.68
CA ILE A 77 10.18 6.50 1.41
C ILE A 77 9.56 7.62 0.58
N VAL A 78 10.22 8.77 0.59
CA VAL A 78 9.71 9.96 -0.10
C VAL A 78 10.17 9.94 -1.55
N GLU A 79 9.18 9.94 -2.46
CA GLU A 79 9.42 10.04 -3.90
C GLU A 79 9.89 11.47 -4.27
N PRO A 80 10.72 11.61 -5.32
CA PRO A 80 11.06 12.92 -5.88
C PRO A 80 9.80 13.72 -6.26
N ASP A 81 9.88 15.06 -6.20
CA ASP A 81 8.77 15.97 -6.54
C ASP A 81 8.50 16.06 -8.07
N MET A 82 8.66 14.95 -8.77
CA MET A 82 8.32 14.83 -10.18
C MET A 82 7.14 13.88 -10.37
N ALA A 83 6.44 14.01 -11.48
CA ALA A 83 5.34 13.12 -11.82
C ALA A 83 5.89 11.75 -12.24
N LEU A 84 6.31 10.95 -11.26
CA LEU A 84 6.59 9.54 -11.49
C LEU A 84 5.26 8.80 -11.57
N ASP A 85 5.10 8.03 -12.62
CA ASP A 85 4.03 7.06 -12.67
C ASP A 85 4.31 5.90 -11.71
N ARG A 86 3.34 5.01 -11.54
CA ARG A 86 3.36 3.91 -10.57
C ARG A 86 4.65 3.10 -10.64
N GLY A 87 5.07 2.67 -11.83
CA GLY A 87 6.24 1.80 -12.01
C GLY A 87 7.53 2.38 -11.42
N PRO A 88 7.95 3.61 -11.80
CA PRO A 88 9.16 4.21 -11.25
C PRO A 88 9.08 4.51 -9.75
N GLY A 89 7.92 4.93 -9.23
CA GLY A 89 7.73 5.21 -7.79
C GLY A 89 7.84 3.93 -6.96
N GLU A 90 7.15 2.89 -7.36
CA GLU A 90 7.21 1.58 -6.71
C GLU A 90 8.60 0.96 -6.83
N GLY A 91 9.23 1.03 -8.02
CA GLY A 91 10.59 0.54 -8.25
C GLY A 91 11.62 1.19 -7.34
N LEU A 92 11.54 2.51 -7.13
CA LEU A 92 12.41 3.22 -6.18
C LEU A 92 12.23 2.69 -4.75
N ALA A 93 10.98 2.48 -4.32
CA ALA A 93 10.69 2.00 -2.98
C ALA A 93 11.19 0.56 -2.77
N PHE A 94 10.94 -0.33 -3.73
CA PHE A 94 11.46 -1.70 -3.69
C PHE A 94 12.99 -1.73 -3.69
N MET A 95 13.64 -0.95 -4.53
CA MET A 95 15.09 -0.86 -4.57
C MET A 95 15.66 -0.42 -3.22
N ARG A 96 15.09 0.60 -2.59
CA ARG A 96 15.52 1.06 -1.26
C ARG A 96 15.35 -0.01 -0.19
N LEU A 97 14.20 -0.68 -0.15
CA LEU A 97 13.94 -1.72 0.83
C LEU A 97 14.84 -2.95 0.60
N SER A 98 15.08 -3.35 -0.64
CA SER A 98 15.98 -4.48 -0.95
C SER A 98 17.42 -4.22 -0.56
N MET A 99 17.88 -2.95 -0.61
CA MET A 99 19.21 -2.57 -0.10
C MET A 99 19.29 -2.60 1.42
N LEU A 100 18.20 -2.29 2.12
CA LEU A 100 18.14 -2.30 3.59
C LEU A 100 17.89 -3.70 4.16
N PHE A 101 17.14 -4.51 3.44
CA PHE A 101 16.65 -5.83 3.88
C PHE A 101 16.76 -6.86 2.75
N PRO A 102 18.00 -7.20 2.32
CA PRO A 102 18.21 -8.03 1.12
C PRO A 102 17.64 -9.44 1.23
N ASP A 103 17.53 -9.97 2.44
CA ASP A 103 17.11 -11.36 2.71
C ASP A 103 15.66 -11.46 3.22
N GLU A 104 14.95 -10.33 3.32
CA GLU A 104 13.58 -10.34 3.82
C GLU A 104 12.55 -10.28 2.68
N PRO A 105 11.49 -11.13 2.74
CA PRO A 105 10.36 -10.98 1.83
C PRO A 105 9.69 -9.61 2.02
N MET A 106 9.15 -9.07 0.93
CA MET A 106 8.42 -7.81 0.94
C MET A 106 7.00 -8.03 0.43
N PHE A 107 6.04 -7.49 1.15
CA PHE A 107 4.65 -7.44 0.72
C PHE A 107 4.31 -6.00 0.30
N TYR A 108 3.73 -5.89 -0.90
CA TYR A 108 3.29 -4.61 -1.46
C TYR A 108 1.78 -4.45 -1.35
N VAL A 109 1.34 -3.29 -0.89
CA VAL A 109 -0.07 -2.96 -0.76
C VAL A 109 -0.35 -1.49 -1.09
N GLN A 110 -1.49 -1.24 -1.72
CA GLN A 110 -1.99 0.11 -1.99
C GLN A 110 -2.81 0.62 -0.81
N GLY A 111 -2.45 1.79 -0.28
CA GLY A 111 -3.13 2.43 0.85
C GLY A 111 -4.50 3.05 0.51
N ASP A 112 -4.89 3.05 -0.76
CA ASP A 112 -6.16 3.62 -1.22
C ASP A 112 -7.29 2.58 -1.41
N MET A 113 -7.07 1.35 -0.96
CA MET A 113 -8.03 0.25 -1.05
C MET A 113 -8.48 -0.22 0.33
N ILE A 114 -9.78 -0.42 0.49
CA ILE A 114 -10.38 -1.03 1.68
C ILE A 114 -10.48 -2.54 1.43
N ARG A 115 -10.08 -3.33 2.42
CA ARG A 115 -10.07 -4.79 2.36
C ARG A 115 -10.86 -5.36 3.53
N GLU A 116 -12.00 -5.95 3.23
CA GLU A 116 -12.91 -6.54 4.21
C GLU A 116 -13.24 -7.99 3.85
N PRO A 117 -13.26 -8.89 4.85
CA PRO A 117 -12.87 -8.64 6.24
C PRO A 117 -11.34 -8.57 6.40
N GLY A 118 -10.86 -7.70 7.30
CA GLY A 118 -9.43 -7.46 7.53
C GLY A 118 -8.66 -8.72 7.91
N GLU A 119 -9.26 -9.61 8.72
CA GLU A 119 -8.64 -10.86 9.12
C GLU A 119 -8.29 -11.76 7.91
N LYS A 120 -9.17 -11.81 6.91
CA LYS A 120 -8.91 -12.59 5.69
C LYS A 120 -7.78 -12.00 4.85
N PHE A 121 -7.65 -10.68 4.86
CA PHE A 121 -6.53 -10.02 4.22
C PHE A 121 -5.21 -10.37 4.91
N ILE A 122 -5.17 -10.38 6.25
CA ILE A 122 -3.99 -10.78 7.01
C ILE A 122 -3.66 -12.27 6.78
N GLU A 123 -4.64 -13.18 6.83
CA GLU A 123 -4.43 -14.59 6.52
C GLU A 123 -3.81 -14.79 5.12
N MET A 124 -4.27 -14.04 4.13
CA MET A 124 -3.73 -14.08 2.77
C MET A 124 -2.26 -13.62 2.74
N ILE A 125 -1.91 -12.53 3.44
CA ILE A 125 -0.53 -12.05 3.50
C ILE A 125 0.38 -13.09 4.15
N GLN A 126 -0.04 -13.68 5.27
CA GLN A 126 0.74 -14.71 5.98
C GLN A 126 0.94 -15.97 5.13
N ALA A 127 -0.10 -16.39 4.39
CA ALA A 127 0.03 -17.51 3.46
C ALA A 127 1.02 -17.20 2.33
N ALA A 128 0.95 -15.99 1.76
CA ALA A 128 1.89 -15.55 0.73
C ALA A 128 3.32 -15.46 1.26
N GLU A 129 3.53 -14.94 2.47
CA GLU A 129 4.84 -14.89 3.13
C GLU A 129 5.48 -16.28 3.23
N LYS A 130 4.70 -17.25 3.69
CA LYS A 130 5.16 -18.65 3.79
C LYS A 130 5.63 -19.18 2.42
N ILE A 131 4.80 -19.03 1.39
CA ILE A 131 5.13 -19.55 0.05
C ILE A 131 6.36 -18.84 -0.52
N VAL A 132 6.47 -17.51 -0.39
CA VAL A 132 7.64 -16.75 -0.87
C VAL A 132 8.90 -17.18 -0.14
N THR A 133 8.83 -17.36 1.18
CA THR A 133 9.98 -17.80 2.00
C THR A 133 10.44 -19.22 1.61
N GLU A 134 9.49 -20.13 1.36
CA GLU A 134 9.80 -21.52 1.00
C GLU A 134 10.31 -21.66 -0.45
N THR A 135 9.82 -20.84 -1.36
CA THR A 135 10.04 -21.04 -2.81
C THR A 135 10.98 -20.01 -3.44
N GLY A 136 11.18 -18.85 -2.81
CA GLY A 136 11.88 -17.71 -3.39
C GLY A 136 11.19 -17.09 -4.60
N LYS A 137 9.91 -17.45 -4.87
CA LYS A 137 9.18 -16.99 -6.07
C LYS A 137 8.37 -15.74 -5.77
N TYR A 138 8.27 -14.87 -6.78
CA TYR A 138 7.32 -13.76 -6.77
C TYR A 138 5.88 -14.30 -6.81
N ILE A 139 5.01 -13.72 -5.99
CA ILE A 139 3.58 -14.05 -5.93
C ILE A 139 2.78 -12.78 -6.15
N THR A 140 1.76 -12.87 -6.98
CA THR A 140 0.74 -11.83 -7.10
C THR A 140 -0.63 -12.40 -6.73
N GLY A 141 -1.42 -11.60 -6.03
CA GLY A 141 -2.79 -11.94 -5.66
C GLY A 141 -3.79 -11.24 -6.58
N GLY A 142 -4.91 -11.89 -6.81
CA GLY A 142 -6.04 -11.31 -7.51
C GLY A 142 -7.35 -11.64 -6.81
N VAL A 143 -8.38 -10.85 -7.07
CA VAL A 143 -9.76 -11.13 -6.66
C VAL A 143 -10.55 -11.66 -7.85
N LYS A 144 -11.48 -12.58 -7.58
CA LYS A 144 -12.35 -13.10 -8.62
C LYS A 144 -13.16 -11.97 -9.25
N ALA A 145 -13.07 -11.84 -10.57
CA ALA A 145 -13.90 -10.89 -11.29
C ALA A 145 -15.37 -11.34 -11.22
N LEU A 146 -16.25 -10.44 -10.76
CA LEU A 146 -17.70 -10.67 -10.70
C LEU A 146 -18.39 -10.23 -11.99
N GLU A 147 -17.84 -9.21 -12.65
CA GLU A 147 -18.33 -8.65 -13.91
C GLU A 147 -17.16 -8.06 -14.71
N PRO A 148 -17.29 -7.89 -16.04
CA PRO A 148 -16.29 -7.21 -16.83
C PRO A 148 -16.13 -5.75 -16.41
N ASN A 149 -14.90 -5.33 -16.13
CA ASN A 149 -14.57 -3.95 -15.77
C ASN A 149 -13.44 -3.44 -16.65
N MET A 150 -13.74 -2.50 -17.54
CA MET A 150 -12.76 -1.92 -18.46
C MET A 150 -11.67 -1.08 -17.79
N GLY A 151 -11.83 -0.76 -16.51
CA GLY A 151 -10.86 0.00 -15.71
C GLY A 151 -9.98 -0.86 -14.80
N ALA A 152 -10.06 -2.19 -14.93
CA ALA A 152 -9.29 -3.15 -14.12
C ALA A 152 -8.32 -3.96 -15.00
N ASP A 153 -7.19 -4.33 -14.42
CA ASP A 153 -6.28 -5.31 -14.99
C ASP A 153 -6.73 -6.72 -14.58
N TYR A 154 -6.50 -7.69 -15.46
CA TYR A 154 -6.89 -9.09 -15.26
C TYR A 154 -5.68 -10.00 -15.28
N LEU A 155 -5.70 -11.02 -14.42
CA LEU A 155 -4.75 -12.12 -14.43
C LEU A 155 -5.44 -13.35 -15.02
N GLU A 156 -4.84 -13.94 -16.05
CA GLU A 156 -5.23 -15.25 -16.54
C GLU A 156 -4.57 -16.31 -15.64
N VAL A 157 -5.38 -17.20 -15.11
CA VAL A 157 -4.89 -18.32 -14.30
C VAL A 157 -4.66 -19.48 -15.21
N GLY A 158 -3.39 -19.93 -15.35
CA GLY A 158 -2.99 -21.08 -16.16
C GLY A 158 -3.38 -22.42 -15.53
#